data_c6c0284469dab7014259477f9b0659e3
#
_entry.id   c6c0284469dab7014259477f9b0659e3
#
_cell.length_a   1.000
_cell.length_b   1.000
_cell.length_c   1.000
_cell.angle_alpha   90.00
_cell.angle_beta   90.00
_cell.angle_gamma   90.00
#
_symmetry.space_group_name_H-M   'P 1'
#
loop_
_entity.id
_entity.type
_entity.pdbx_description
1 polymer ?
#
loop_
_entity_poly.entity_id
_entity_poly.type
_entity_poly.pdbx_seq_one_letter_code
_entity_poly.pdbx_strand_id
1 'polypeptide(L)'
;MLRDFKKYYNSLDKFKKAFWLYLVLIFVEGAMRKWFMPSLSNVWMMCREPIVIWTVLSLIGTQNLRSRVAKAFMIIGCIMMLTTLTLGHQNVWVAFYGFRIWFFHIPYIFIMSNKLNREDLIRICKFLILVFIPMTVLYVMQWGAPPSSWLNASVGGIVEEEGSQAVYGAVRPSGTFAHCVASSYYNPIVICLFCAILFSKKYKELFLVFKKGYLVFSLAVIICLITSVSRGAVIQSILTILFVAFFLAFTGKTKFLGRIVLGFVGIYALFIILSTVSIDGKNLMVPITDRFETAAAQEGGSSGIMETRVLEPYKFWNDKGKMLNPPFFGYGIGAGSNYGTQTLHLVNSSFDNSTAWGLGEWSSQIVTNEMGFLFGGVVFCLRMGLCLYLLFVSVKKLFRNHDVLPLSLWTLSITYFGNGNINLTMSLGWIVVVMILLMLSIRTSEKFQP
;
A
#
# COMPACT_ATOMS: atom_id res chain seq x y z
N MET A 1 5.32 21.87 19.19
CA MET A 1 4.85 20.92 18.16
C MET A 1 3.37 21.10 17.79
N LEU A 2 2.39 20.93 18.72
CA LEU A 2 0.96 21.12 18.40
C LEU A 2 0.64 22.56 17.95
N ARG A 3 1.21 23.58 18.63
CA ARG A 3 1.06 24.99 18.22
C ARG A 3 1.63 25.26 16.83
N ASP A 4 2.79 24.70 16.50
CA ASP A 4 3.43 24.87 15.18
C ASP A 4 2.62 24.16 14.10
N PHE A 5 2.08 22.97 14.39
CA PHE A 5 1.20 22.28 13.47
C PHE A 5 -0.11 23.04 13.24
N LYS A 6 -0.72 23.59 14.31
CA LYS A 6 -1.92 24.43 14.18
C LYS A 6 -1.67 25.69 13.32
N LYS A 7 -0.53 26.36 13.53
CA LYS A 7 -0.12 27.53 12.72
C LYS A 7 0.05 27.13 11.25
N TYR A 8 0.78 26.03 10.99
CA TYR A 8 0.95 25.49 9.65
C TYR A 8 -0.38 25.11 9.02
N TYR A 9 -1.23 24.34 9.72
CA TYR A 9 -2.52 23.90 9.17
C TYR A 9 -3.43 25.08 8.81
N ASN A 10 -3.43 26.13 9.62
CA ASN A 10 -4.21 27.34 9.33
C ASN A 10 -3.72 28.09 8.10
N SER A 11 -2.40 28.05 7.80
CA SER A 11 -1.81 28.69 6.61
C SER A 11 -2.04 27.89 5.31
N LEU A 12 -2.52 26.65 5.38
CA LEU A 12 -2.74 25.82 4.20
C LEU A 12 -3.96 26.29 3.39
N ASP A 13 -3.85 26.16 2.07
CA ASP A 13 -5.00 26.29 1.18
C ASP A 13 -6.02 25.15 1.38
N LYS A 14 -7.23 25.36 0.86
CA LYS A 14 -8.34 24.40 1.02
C LYS A 14 -8.04 23.00 0.48
N PHE A 15 -7.26 22.87 -0.60
CA PHE A 15 -6.93 21.57 -1.18
C PHE A 15 -5.89 20.82 -0.35
N LYS A 16 -4.92 21.51 0.22
CA LYS A 16 -3.96 20.91 1.14
C LYS A 16 -4.63 20.48 2.45
N LYS A 17 -5.57 21.30 2.97
CA LYS A 17 -6.40 20.89 4.13
C LYS A 17 -7.23 19.65 3.84
N ALA A 18 -7.83 19.57 2.64
CA ALA A 18 -8.57 18.39 2.20
C ALA A 18 -7.68 17.16 2.08
N PHE A 19 -6.44 17.30 1.61
CA PHE A 19 -5.46 16.20 1.59
C PHE A 19 -5.09 15.73 3.00
N TRP A 20 -4.92 16.62 3.95
CA TRP A 20 -4.70 16.25 5.35
C TRP A 20 -5.90 15.50 5.93
N LEU A 21 -7.11 15.94 5.62
CA LEU A 21 -8.33 15.21 6.01
C LEU A 21 -8.36 13.81 5.36
N TYR A 22 -8.06 13.71 4.06
CA TYR A 22 -7.93 12.42 3.35
C TYR A 22 -6.95 11.48 4.06
N LEU A 23 -5.77 11.98 4.46
CA LEU A 23 -4.75 11.19 5.13
C LEU A 23 -5.20 10.72 6.53
N VAL A 24 -5.84 11.58 7.31
CA VAL A 24 -6.41 11.22 8.62
C VAL A 24 -7.51 10.18 8.47
N LEU A 25 -8.39 10.35 7.48
CA LEU A 25 -9.47 9.40 7.22
C LEU A 25 -8.97 8.00 6.88
N ILE A 26 -7.77 7.82 6.29
CA ILE A 26 -7.19 6.49 6.08
C ILE A 26 -7.01 5.74 7.42
N PHE A 27 -6.60 6.44 8.47
CA PHE A 27 -6.41 5.83 9.79
C PHE A 27 -7.71 5.67 10.58
N VAL A 28 -8.66 6.56 10.39
CA VAL A 28 -9.91 6.61 11.18
C VAL A 28 -10.99 5.71 10.60
N GLU A 29 -11.07 5.58 9.27
CA GLU A 29 -12.11 4.82 8.56
C GLU A 29 -12.33 3.42 9.13
N GLY A 30 -11.24 2.64 9.29
CA GLY A 30 -11.38 1.27 9.76
C GLY A 30 -11.81 1.17 11.22
N ALA A 31 -11.34 2.08 12.09
CA ALA A 31 -11.78 2.14 13.47
C ALA A 31 -13.28 2.47 13.60
N MET A 32 -13.75 3.39 12.78
CA MET A 32 -15.19 3.72 12.72
C MET A 32 -16.02 2.53 12.27
N ARG A 33 -15.55 1.78 11.28
CA ARG A 33 -16.25 0.61 10.73
C ARG A 33 -16.23 -0.62 11.62
N LYS A 34 -15.23 -0.76 12.51
CA LYS A 34 -15.09 -1.90 13.41
C LYS A 34 -15.70 -1.64 14.78
N TRP A 35 -15.44 -0.47 15.37
CA TRP A 35 -15.66 -0.25 16.80
C TRP A 35 -16.69 0.84 17.09
N PHE A 36 -16.66 1.97 16.39
CA PHE A 36 -17.46 3.14 16.78
C PHE A 36 -18.82 3.22 16.06
N MET A 37 -18.85 2.95 14.75
CA MET A 37 -20.06 3.04 13.92
C MET A 37 -20.18 1.87 12.95
N PRO A 38 -20.21 0.61 13.42
CA PRO A 38 -20.22 -0.56 12.55
C PRO A 38 -21.43 -0.62 11.63
N SER A 39 -22.59 -0.14 12.04
CA SER A 39 -23.81 -0.06 11.22
C SER A 39 -23.66 0.88 10.01
N LEU A 40 -22.77 1.87 10.05
CA LEU A 40 -22.48 2.80 8.97
C LEU A 40 -21.23 2.41 8.17
N SER A 41 -20.80 1.15 8.24
CA SER A 41 -19.58 0.65 7.63
C SER A 41 -19.45 0.98 6.13
N ASN A 42 -20.52 0.86 5.34
CA ASN A 42 -20.52 1.17 3.91
C ASN A 42 -20.36 2.68 3.64
N VAL A 43 -20.92 3.53 4.49
CA VAL A 43 -20.77 4.99 4.38
C VAL A 43 -19.33 5.38 4.67
N TRP A 44 -18.75 4.85 5.74
CA TRP A 44 -17.35 5.10 6.09
C TRP A 44 -16.37 4.61 5.01
N MET A 45 -16.67 3.52 4.31
CA MET A 45 -15.85 3.04 3.20
C MET A 45 -15.69 4.09 2.09
N MET A 46 -16.70 4.95 1.90
CA MET A 46 -16.73 5.99 0.87
C MET A 46 -16.32 7.37 1.37
N CYS A 47 -15.97 7.53 2.66
CA CYS A 47 -15.77 8.84 3.29
C CYS A 47 -14.66 9.70 2.65
N ARG A 48 -13.69 9.09 1.96
CA ARG A 48 -12.58 9.76 1.28
C ARG A 48 -12.92 10.21 -0.15
N GLU A 49 -13.91 9.60 -0.78
CA GLU A 49 -14.25 9.84 -2.18
C GLU A 49 -14.71 11.28 -2.46
N PRO A 50 -15.53 11.91 -1.64
CA PRO A 50 -15.93 13.29 -1.86
C PRO A 50 -14.73 14.25 -1.95
N ILE A 51 -13.66 13.99 -1.19
CA ILE A 51 -12.44 14.80 -1.21
C ILE A 51 -11.73 14.66 -2.56
N VAL A 52 -11.60 13.42 -3.05
CA VAL A 52 -10.96 13.14 -4.34
C VAL A 52 -11.77 13.76 -5.48
N ILE A 53 -13.08 13.51 -5.51
CA ILE A 53 -14.01 14.03 -6.52
C ILE A 53 -13.95 15.56 -6.56
N TRP A 54 -14.13 16.19 -5.42
CA TRP A 54 -14.11 17.66 -5.33
C TRP A 54 -12.77 18.24 -5.80
N THR A 55 -11.64 17.66 -5.36
CA THR A 55 -10.30 18.14 -5.74
C THR A 55 -10.07 18.01 -7.24
N VAL A 56 -10.38 16.85 -7.82
CA VAL A 56 -10.19 16.60 -9.26
C VAL A 56 -11.07 17.51 -10.09
N LEU A 57 -12.37 17.58 -9.80
CA LEU A 57 -13.31 18.41 -10.55
C LEU A 57 -12.96 19.92 -10.45
N SER A 58 -12.49 20.37 -9.28
CA SER A 58 -12.07 21.77 -9.10
C SER A 58 -10.77 22.13 -9.84
N LEU A 59 -9.90 21.17 -10.12
CA LEU A 59 -8.55 21.44 -10.64
C LEU A 59 -8.23 20.78 -11.98
N ILE A 60 -9.16 20.03 -12.58
CA ILE A 60 -8.94 19.29 -13.83
C ILE A 60 -8.55 20.19 -15.01
N GLY A 61 -9.09 21.39 -15.09
CA GLY A 61 -8.79 22.38 -16.14
C GLY A 61 -7.57 23.26 -15.85
N THR A 62 -6.94 23.11 -14.68
CA THR A 62 -5.86 23.98 -14.25
C THR A 62 -4.48 23.47 -14.66
N GLN A 63 -3.47 24.32 -14.46
CA GLN A 63 -2.06 23.96 -14.69
C GLN A 63 -1.57 22.79 -13.81
N ASN A 64 -2.32 22.44 -12.75
CA ASN A 64 -1.96 21.34 -11.86
C ASN A 64 -2.12 19.95 -12.52
N LEU A 65 -2.94 19.84 -13.56
CA LEU A 65 -3.12 18.60 -14.34
C LEU A 65 -2.56 18.74 -15.77
N ARG A 66 -1.28 19.10 -15.89
CA ARG A 66 -0.58 19.16 -17.21
C ARG A 66 -0.08 17.78 -17.68
N SER A 67 -0.11 16.75 -16.83
CA SER A 67 0.42 15.43 -17.17
C SER A 67 -0.34 14.78 -18.33
N ARG A 68 0.39 14.46 -19.43
CA ARG A 68 -0.15 13.69 -20.57
C ARG A 68 -0.60 12.29 -20.12
N VAL A 69 0.14 11.70 -19.16
CA VAL A 69 -0.17 10.38 -18.60
C VAL A 69 -1.52 10.40 -17.87
N ALA A 70 -1.75 11.39 -16.99
CA ALA A 70 -3.02 11.51 -16.28
C ALA A 70 -4.20 11.72 -17.24
N LYS A 71 -4.01 12.53 -18.31
CA LYS A 71 -5.02 12.73 -19.35
C LYS A 71 -5.30 11.43 -20.12
N ALA A 72 -4.25 10.67 -20.47
CA ALA A 72 -4.41 9.37 -21.13
C ALA A 72 -5.23 8.39 -20.28
N PHE A 73 -4.95 8.29 -18.98
CA PHE A 73 -5.76 7.47 -18.08
C PHE A 73 -7.22 7.91 -18.04
N MET A 74 -7.50 9.21 -18.03
CA MET A 74 -8.88 9.71 -18.02
C MET A 74 -9.60 9.38 -19.33
N ILE A 75 -8.94 9.55 -20.48
CA ILE A 75 -9.51 9.23 -21.79
C ILE A 75 -9.83 7.73 -21.88
N ILE A 76 -8.87 6.88 -21.51
CA ILE A 76 -9.07 5.43 -21.48
C ILE A 76 -10.22 5.09 -20.52
N GLY A 77 -10.28 5.73 -19.35
CA GLY A 77 -11.36 5.55 -18.39
C GLY A 77 -12.73 5.86 -18.97
N CYS A 78 -12.87 6.95 -19.72
CA CYS A 78 -14.13 7.29 -20.39
C CYS A 78 -14.51 6.25 -21.48
N ILE A 79 -13.51 5.79 -22.25
CA ILE A 79 -13.72 4.71 -23.23
C ILE A 79 -14.17 3.43 -22.53
N MET A 80 -13.51 3.05 -21.45
CA MET A 80 -13.83 1.85 -20.68
C MET A 80 -15.20 1.94 -19.99
N MET A 81 -15.59 3.13 -19.54
CA MET A 81 -16.95 3.34 -19.02
C MET A 81 -17.99 3.09 -20.09
N LEU A 82 -17.78 3.63 -21.29
CA LEU A 82 -18.67 3.45 -22.44
C LEU A 82 -18.75 1.97 -22.86
N THR A 83 -17.60 1.30 -23.05
CA THR A 83 -17.56 -0.13 -23.42
C THR A 83 -18.19 -1.01 -22.35
N THR A 84 -18.01 -0.69 -21.07
CA THR A 84 -18.65 -1.42 -19.96
C THR A 84 -20.17 -1.35 -20.02
N LEU A 85 -20.71 -0.18 -20.34
CA LEU A 85 -22.17 0.04 -20.39
C LEU A 85 -22.80 -0.49 -21.67
N THR A 86 -22.04 -0.68 -22.75
CA THR A 86 -22.56 -1.15 -24.04
C THR A 86 -22.26 -2.63 -24.29
N LEU A 87 -21.05 -3.08 -24.03
CA LEU A 87 -20.55 -4.42 -24.37
C LEU A 87 -20.24 -5.29 -23.13
N GLY A 88 -20.03 -4.68 -21.96
CA GLY A 88 -19.72 -5.37 -20.71
C GLY A 88 -20.97 -5.72 -19.90
N HIS A 89 -20.83 -5.68 -18.57
CA HIS A 89 -21.92 -6.03 -17.62
C HIS A 89 -23.09 -5.03 -17.57
N GLN A 90 -23.02 -3.87 -18.20
CA GLN A 90 -24.09 -2.86 -18.33
C GLN A 90 -24.63 -2.28 -17.01
N ASN A 91 -24.05 -2.61 -15.87
CA ASN A 91 -24.45 -2.07 -14.59
C ASN A 91 -23.74 -0.74 -14.30
N VAL A 92 -24.50 0.36 -14.27
CA VAL A 92 -23.97 1.73 -14.10
C VAL A 92 -23.22 1.90 -12.77
N TRP A 93 -23.73 1.31 -11.68
CA TRP A 93 -23.13 1.47 -10.36
C TRP A 93 -21.80 0.73 -10.25
N VAL A 94 -21.72 -0.49 -10.79
CA VAL A 94 -20.48 -1.26 -10.83
C VAL A 94 -19.46 -0.60 -11.75
N ALA A 95 -19.89 -0.08 -12.90
CA ALA A 95 -19.05 0.66 -13.83
C ALA A 95 -18.48 1.94 -13.20
N PHE A 96 -19.31 2.70 -12.48
CA PHE A 96 -18.87 3.90 -11.76
C PHE A 96 -17.88 3.54 -10.64
N TYR A 97 -18.13 2.45 -9.90
CA TYR A 97 -17.23 1.97 -8.88
C TYR A 97 -15.86 1.58 -9.47
N GLY A 98 -15.83 0.88 -10.61
CA GLY A 98 -14.61 0.53 -11.33
C GLY A 98 -13.87 1.75 -11.88
N PHE A 99 -14.60 2.70 -12.50
CA PHE A 99 -14.04 3.96 -12.99
C PHE A 99 -13.33 4.73 -11.87
N ARG A 100 -13.96 4.83 -10.70
CA ARG A 100 -13.39 5.45 -9.51
C ARG A 100 -12.04 4.82 -9.14
N ILE A 101 -11.99 3.49 -9.07
CA ILE A 101 -10.81 2.75 -8.64
C ILE A 101 -9.66 2.91 -9.63
N TRP A 102 -9.93 2.66 -10.92
CA TRP A 102 -8.90 2.55 -11.93
C TRP A 102 -8.42 3.89 -12.48
N PHE A 103 -9.30 4.87 -12.59
CA PHE A 103 -9.01 6.07 -13.37
C PHE A 103 -9.09 7.36 -12.59
N PHE A 104 -9.97 7.48 -11.61
CA PHE A 104 -10.25 8.77 -10.97
C PHE A 104 -9.20 9.20 -9.95
N HIS A 105 -8.58 8.26 -9.26
CA HIS A 105 -7.52 8.56 -8.29
C HIS A 105 -6.19 8.96 -8.94
N ILE A 106 -5.97 8.61 -10.21
CA ILE A 106 -4.72 8.94 -10.91
C ILE A 106 -4.57 10.45 -11.12
N PRO A 107 -5.55 11.19 -11.67
CA PRO A 107 -5.49 12.65 -11.71
C PRO A 107 -5.26 13.28 -10.33
N TYR A 108 -5.90 12.75 -9.29
CA TYR A 108 -5.71 13.21 -7.92
C TYR A 108 -4.24 13.10 -7.46
N ILE A 109 -3.57 11.99 -7.77
CA ILE A 109 -2.14 11.79 -7.49
C ILE A 109 -1.31 12.92 -8.14
N PHE A 110 -1.52 13.17 -9.44
CA PHE A 110 -0.77 14.20 -10.16
C PHE A 110 -1.07 15.61 -9.65
N ILE A 111 -2.34 15.94 -9.40
CA ILE A 111 -2.76 17.23 -8.86
C ILE A 111 -2.11 17.47 -7.50
N MET A 112 -2.23 16.51 -6.58
CA MET A 112 -1.72 16.70 -5.22
C MET A 112 -0.18 16.70 -5.18
N SER A 113 0.49 15.87 -5.97
CA SER A 113 1.95 15.90 -6.07
C SER A 113 2.48 17.24 -6.59
N ASN A 114 1.71 17.97 -7.42
CA ASN A 114 2.05 19.30 -7.90
C ASN A 114 1.69 20.41 -6.90
N LYS A 115 0.62 20.23 -6.13
CA LYS A 115 0.10 21.24 -5.19
C LYS A 115 0.90 21.29 -3.88
N LEU A 116 1.32 20.13 -3.39
CA LEU A 116 2.12 20.01 -2.16
C LEU A 116 3.55 20.51 -2.38
N ASN A 117 4.23 20.95 -1.33
CA ASN A 117 5.61 21.42 -1.35
C ASN A 117 6.53 20.58 -0.45
N ARG A 118 7.80 20.94 -0.35
CA ARG A 118 8.80 20.24 0.48
C ARG A 118 8.44 20.22 1.96
N GLU A 119 7.89 21.30 2.47
CA GLU A 119 7.47 21.39 3.87
C GLU A 119 6.33 20.40 4.14
N ASP A 120 5.35 20.34 3.22
CA ASP A 120 4.25 19.39 3.29
C ASP A 120 4.78 17.94 3.30
N LEU A 121 5.75 17.60 2.42
CA LEU A 121 6.39 16.28 2.40
C LEU A 121 6.98 15.90 3.76
N ILE A 122 7.78 16.80 4.34
CA ILE A 122 8.43 16.55 5.64
C ILE A 122 7.38 16.35 6.74
N ARG A 123 6.34 17.17 6.76
CA ARG A 123 5.27 17.09 7.75
C ARG A 123 4.43 15.82 7.61
N ILE A 124 4.12 15.41 6.38
CA ILE A 124 3.43 14.13 6.11
C ILE A 124 4.29 12.95 6.59
N CYS A 125 5.58 12.92 6.24
CA CYS A 125 6.48 11.86 6.72
C CYS A 125 6.58 11.83 8.25
N LYS A 126 6.67 12.99 8.92
CA LYS A 126 6.62 13.07 10.38
C LYS A 126 5.31 12.52 10.96
N PHE A 127 4.18 12.85 10.36
CA PHE A 127 2.87 12.35 10.77
C PHE A 127 2.81 10.83 10.68
N LEU A 128 3.24 10.25 9.55
CA LEU A 128 3.26 8.79 9.36
C LEU A 128 4.14 8.08 10.40
N ILE A 129 5.32 8.64 10.71
CA ILE A 129 6.23 8.10 11.74
C ILE A 129 5.62 8.23 13.13
N LEU A 130 4.98 9.35 13.46
CA LEU A 130 4.38 9.58 14.77
C LEU A 130 3.19 8.65 15.03
N VAL A 131 2.32 8.47 14.03
CA VAL A 131 1.17 7.57 14.13
C VAL A 131 1.60 6.11 14.18
N PHE A 132 2.77 5.77 13.64
CA PHE A 132 3.27 4.40 13.68
C PHE A 132 3.54 3.89 15.10
N ILE A 133 3.95 4.75 16.03
CA ILE A 133 4.20 4.36 17.41
C ILE A 133 2.93 3.84 18.09
N PRO A 134 1.83 4.60 18.20
CA PRO A 134 0.59 4.09 18.77
C PRO A 134 -0.01 2.92 17.97
N MET A 135 0.17 2.89 16.64
CA MET A 135 -0.25 1.76 15.83
C MET A 135 0.51 0.48 16.20
N THR A 136 1.82 0.56 16.46
CA THR A 136 2.62 -0.59 16.91
C THR A 136 2.13 -1.09 18.26
N VAL A 137 1.81 -0.21 19.20
CA VAL A 137 1.22 -0.60 20.49
C VAL A 137 -0.09 -1.35 20.27
N LEU A 138 -0.96 -0.82 19.40
CA LEU A 138 -2.23 -1.47 19.07
C LEU A 138 -2.03 -2.84 18.40
N TYR A 139 -1.02 -2.97 17.51
CA TYR A 139 -0.67 -4.26 16.91
C TYR A 139 -0.27 -5.31 17.96
N VAL A 140 0.55 -4.92 18.95
CA VAL A 140 0.93 -5.81 20.05
C VAL A 140 -0.31 -6.22 20.85
N MET A 141 -1.18 -5.29 21.20
CA MET A 141 -2.43 -5.57 21.92
C MET A 141 -3.34 -6.52 21.14
N GLN A 142 -3.52 -6.30 19.83
CA GLN A 142 -4.33 -7.17 18.97
C GLN A 142 -3.71 -8.55 18.79
N TRP A 143 -2.39 -8.62 18.67
CA TRP A 143 -1.66 -9.88 18.50
C TRP A 143 -1.73 -10.74 19.77
N GLY A 144 -1.69 -10.12 20.95
CA GLY A 144 -1.81 -10.82 22.24
C GLY A 144 -3.24 -11.13 22.67
N ALA A 145 -4.23 -10.50 22.05
CA ALA A 145 -5.64 -10.73 22.35
C ALA A 145 -6.20 -11.95 21.57
N PRO A 146 -7.15 -12.72 22.15
CA PRO A 146 -7.79 -13.81 21.44
C PRO A 146 -8.51 -13.31 20.18
N PRO A 147 -8.68 -14.16 19.14
CA PRO A 147 -9.44 -13.80 17.92
C PRO A 147 -10.84 -13.25 18.21
N SER A 148 -11.51 -13.82 19.22
CA SER A 148 -12.85 -13.42 19.69
C SER A 148 -12.87 -12.10 20.49
N SER A 149 -11.75 -11.43 20.66
CA SER A 149 -11.69 -10.13 21.35
C SER A 149 -12.32 -9.01 20.50
N TRP A 150 -13.01 -8.07 21.14
CA TRP A 150 -13.51 -6.86 20.48
C TRP A 150 -12.41 -6.04 19.76
N LEU A 151 -11.17 -6.13 20.26
CA LEU A 151 -10.00 -5.50 19.61
C LEU A 151 -9.77 -6.06 18.21
N ASN A 152 -10.12 -7.32 17.98
CA ASN A 152 -9.96 -8.05 16.73
C ASN A 152 -11.24 -8.10 15.90
N ALA A 153 -12.26 -7.31 16.27
CA ALA A 153 -13.51 -7.24 15.53
C ALA A 153 -13.27 -6.93 14.04
N SER A 154 -14.02 -7.59 13.20
CA SER A 154 -14.09 -7.37 11.76
C SER A 154 -14.98 -6.17 11.43
N VAL A 155 -15.00 -5.79 10.15
CA VAL A 155 -15.89 -4.74 9.64
C VAL A 155 -17.35 -5.11 9.93
N GLY A 156 -18.14 -4.15 10.42
CA GLY A 156 -19.50 -4.40 10.88
C GLY A 156 -19.58 -4.75 12.37
N GLY A 157 -18.45 -4.72 13.11
CA GLY A 157 -18.39 -5.08 14.53
C GLY A 157 -18.52 -6.58 14.79
N ILE A 158 -18.35 -7.40 13.75
CA ILE A 158 -18.48 -8.86 13.85
C ILE A 158 -17.26 -9.40 14.60
N VAL A 159 -17.54 -10.19 15.63
CA VAL A 159 -16.53 -10.93 16.40
C VAL A 159 -16.75 -12.41 16.14
N GLU A 160 -15.79 -13.06 15.49
CA GLU A 160 -15.83 -14.47 15.12
C GLU A 160 -14.89 -15.28 16.03
N GLU A 161 -15.25 -16.50 16.39
CA GLU A 161 -14.42 -17.36 17.25
C GLU A 161 -13.06 -17.67 16.60
N GLU A 162 -13.03 -17.92 15.30
CA GLU A 162 -11.79 -18.14 14.55
C GLU A 162 -11.19 -16.85 13.99
N GLY A 163 -11.96 -15.75 13.94
CA GLY A 163 -11.58 -14.42 13.46
C GLY A 163 -11.18 -14.40 11.98
N SER A 164 -11.86 -13.61 11.16
CA SER A 164 -11.58 -13.48 9.72
C SER A 164 -10.12 -13.02 9.41
N GLN A 165 -9.40 -12.58 10.42
CA GLN A 165 -8.01 -12.12 10.34
C GLN A 165 -7.03 -13.11 11.02
N ALA A 166 -7.52 -14.21 11.60
CA ALA A 166 -6.67 -15.24 12.18
C ALA A 166 -6.19 -16.19 11.08
N VAL A 167 -4.92 -16.56 11.15
CA VAL A 167 -4.32 -17.55 10.26
C VAL A 167 -3.45 -18.45 11.12
N TYR A 168 -3.74 -19.76 11.09
CA TYR A 168 -3.06 -20.76 11.93
C TYR A 168 -3.09 -20.41 13.43
N GLY A 169 -4.24 -19.93 13.92
CA GLY A 169 -4.43 -19.59 15.33
C GLY A 169 -3.77 -18.27 15.78
N ALA A 170 -3.06 -17.58 14.90
CA ALA A 170 -2.47 -16.28 15.18
C ALA A 170 -3.26 -15.15 14.54
N VAL A 171 -3.58 -14.13 15.31
CA VAL A 171 -4.23 -12.92 14.81
C VAL A 171 -3.24 -12.12 13.96
N ARG A 172 -3.68 -11.67 12.79
CA ARG A 172 -2.97 -10.68 11.97
C ARG A 172 -3.46 -9.29 12.32
N PRO A 173 -2.69 -8.49 13.06
CA PRO A 173 -3.15 -7.20 13.52
C PRO A 173 -3.49 -6.26 12.36
N SER A 174 -4.66 -5.67 12.41
CA SER A 174 -5.10 -4.66 11.44
C SER A 174 -4.87 -3.23 11.95
N GLY A 175 -4.58 -3.07 13.24
CA GLY A 175 -4.56 -1.76 13.88
C GLY A 175 -5.92 -1.08 13.80
N THR A 176 -5.92 0.19 13.48
CA THR A 176 -7.15 0.94 13.24
C THR A 176 -7.76 0.68 11.86
N PHE A 177 -7.06 -0.02 10.96
CA PHE A 177 -7.57 -0.28 9.61
C PHE A 177 -8.68 -1.33 9.60
N ALA A 178 -9.50 -1.29 8.58
CA ALA A 178 -10.62 -2.20 8.41
C ALA A 178 -10.20 -3.68 8.25
N HIS A 179 -9.01 -3.91 7.69
CA HIS A 179 -8.47 -5.26 7.46
C HIS A 179 -6.94 -5.26 7.51
N CYS A 180 -6.32 -6.39 7.86
CA CYS A 180 -4.86 -6.56 7.96
C CYS A 180 -4.11 -6.30 6.65
N VAL A 181 -4.75 -6.37 5.49
CA VAL A 181 -4.15 -5.99 4.21
C VAL A 181 -3.71 -4.53 4.22
N ALA A 182 -4.49 -3.60 4.79
CA ALA A 182 -4.12 -2.19 4.84
C ALA A 182 -2.88 -1.95 5.72
N SER A 183 -2.71 -2.70 6.82
CA SER A 183 -1.49 -2.65 7.63
C SER A 183 -0.27 -3.17 6.85
N SER A 184 -0.46 -4.18 5.99
CA SER A 184 0.59 -4.71 5.10
C SER A 184 1.04 -3.70 4.04
N TYR A 185 0.25 -2.67 3.74
CA TYR A 185 0.65 -1.52 2.91
C TYR A 185 1.30 -0.41 3.72
N TYR A 186 0.75 -0.08 4.89
CA TYR A 186 1.25 1.01 5.73
C TYR A 186 2.64 0.72 6.33
N ASN A 187 2.85 -0.49 6.85
CA ASN A 187 4.09 -0.83 7.53
C ASN A 187 5.33 -0.69 6.62
N PRO A 188 5.34 -1.20 5.36
CA PRO A 188 6.45 -0.97 4.44
C PRO A 188 6.67 0.52 4.08
N ILE A 189 5.61 1.36 4.06
CA ILE A 189 5.79 2.81 3.86
C ILE A 189 6.67 3.38 4.97
N VAL A 190 6.36 3.05 6.22
CA VAL A 190 7.13 3.52 7.37
C VAL A 190 8.56 2.99 7.33
N ILE A 191 8.76 1.75 6.89
CA ILE A 191 10.09 1.15 6.72
C ILE A 191 10.88 1.85 5.60
N CYS A 192 10.24 2.26 4.50
CA CYS A 192 10.90 3.10 3.49
C CYS A 192 11.36 4.45 4.06
N LEU A 193 10.56 5.08 4.92
CA LEU A 193 10.97 6.28 5.64
C LEU A 193 12.13 5.98 6.61
N PHE A 194 12.11 4.83 7.26
CA PHE A 194 13.21 4.38 8.12
C PHE A 194 14.50 4.16 7.33
N CYS A 195 14.44 3.60 6.13
CA CYS A 195 15.59 3.52 5.22
C CYS A 195 16.18 4.90 4.93
N ALA A 196 15.32 5.90 4.63
CA ALA A 196 15.79 7.26 4.42
C ALA A 196 16.48 7.85 5.66
N ILE A 197 15.98 7.56 6.86
CA ILE A 197 16.58 7.95 8.15
C ILE A 197 17.92 7.25 8.38
N LEU A 198 18.02 5.96 8.08
CA LEU A 198 19.26 5.18 8.24
C LEU A 198 20.38 5.68 7.33
N PHE A 199 20.04 5.97 6.07
CA PHE A 199 20.99 6.32 5.04
C PHE A 199 21.28 7.82 4.94
N SER A 200 20.53 8.67 5.63
CA SER A 200 20.74 10.12 5.61
C SER A 200 20.57 10.76 6.99
N LYS A 201 21.64 11.37 7.50
CA LYS A 201 21.59 12.14 8.75
C LYS A 201 20.56 13.25 8.70
N LYS A 202 20.43 13.93 7.56
CA LYS A 202 19.48 15.01 7.34
C LYS A 202 18.03 14.54 7.49
N TYR A 203 17.67 13.37 6.95
CA TYR A 203 16.32 12.82 7.15
C TYR A 203 16.08 12.40 8.60
N LYS A 204 17.09 11.93 9.30
CA LYS A 204 17.01 11.67 10.75
C LYS A 204 16.62 12.93 11.52
N GLU A 205 17.27 14.06 11.21
CA GLU A 205 16.98 15.35 11.86
C GLU A 205 15.61 15.92 11.42
N LEU A 206 15.27 15.78 10.14
CA LEU A 206 14.03 16.31 9.58
C LEU A 206 12.78 15.53 10.04
N PHE A 207 12.85 14.20 10.13
CA PHE A 207 11.68 13.36 10.38
C PHE A 207 11.46 13.06 11.86
N LEU A 208 12.51 12.97 12.69
CA LEU A 208 12.38 12.68 14.09
C LEU A 208 12.18 13.94 14.94
N VAL A 209 11.26 13.83 15.88
CA VAL A 209 10.84 14.93 16.75
C VAL A 209 11.67 15.01 18.02
N PHE A 210 12.16 13.86 18.52
CA PHE A 210 12.89 13.76 19.78
C PHE A 210 14.34 13.30 19.55
N LYS A 211 15.29 13.77 20.40
CA LYS A 211 16.69 13.30 20.36
C LYS A 211 16.83 11.77 20.44
N LYS A 212 16.02 11.11 21.29
CA LYS A 212 15.96 9.64 21.44
C LYS A 212 14.92 8.97 20.54
N GLY A 213 14.18 9.73 19.73
CA GLY A 213 13.09 9.20 18.87
C GLY A 213 13.55 8.17 17.86
N TYR A 214 14.83 8.24 17.46
CA TYR A 214 15.41 7.21 16.58
C TYR A 214 15.37 5.82 17.22
N LEU A 215 15.73 5.69 18.49
CA LEU A 215 15.73 4.39 19.21
C LEU A 215 14.31 3.85 19.34
N VAL A 216 13.38 4.71 19.80
CA VAL A 216 11.96 4.32 19.95
C VAL A 216 11.37 3.90 18.62
N PHE A 217 11.66 4.64 17.56
CA PHE A 217 11.17 4.32 16.24
C PHE A 217 11.77 3.03 15.66
N SER A 218 13.09 2.80 15.88
CA SER A 218 13.75 1.56 15.48
C SER A 218 13.13 0.34 16.20
N LEU A 219 12.88 0.47 17.49
CA LEU A 219 12.23 -0.56 18.29
C LEU A 219 10.80 -0.83 17.79
N ALA A 220 10.03 0.22 17.52
CA ALA A 220 8.68 0.08 16.97
C ALA A 220 8.69 -0.64 15.60
N VAL A 221 9.67 -0.36 14.72
CA VAL A 221 9.81 -1.06 13.43
C VAL A 221 10.08 -2.55 13.65
N ILE A 222 10.98 -2.91 14.57
CA ILE A 222 11.29 -4.31 14.87
C ILE A 222 10.06 -5.04 15.41
N ILE A 223 9.40 -4.46 16.40
CA ILE A 223 8.18 -5.03 17.00
C ILE A 223 7.09 -5.20 15.93
N CYS A 224 6.89 -4.21 15.09
CA CYS A 224 5.89 -4.27 14.04
C CYS A 224 6.17 -5.37 13.02
N LEU A 225 7.43 -5.60 12.64
CA LEU A 225 7.79 -6.69 11.72
C LEU A 225 7.45 -8.06 12.33
N ILE A 226 7.68 -8.24 13.62
CA ILE A 226 7.39 -9.50 14.34
C ILE A 226 5.86 -9.69 14.44
N THR A 227 5.15 -8.69 14.93
CA THR A 227 3.71 -8.80 15.22
C THR A 227 2.85 -8.78 13.95
N SER A 228 3.36 -8.27 12.84
CA SER A 228 2.56 -8.15 11.60
C SER A 228 2.09 -9.48 11.02
N VAL A 229 2.80 -10.59 11.32
CA VAL A 229 2.55 -11.93 10.75
C VAL A 229 2.33 -11.88 9.22
N SER A 230 2.89 -10.88 8.56
CA SER A 230 2.71 -10.62 7.13
C SER A 230 3.99 -10.89 6.35
N ARG A 231 4.05 -12.01 5.63
CA ARG A 231 5.17 -12.34 4.73
C ARG A 231 5.44 -11.22 3.72
N GLY A 232 4.38 -10.71 3.11
CA GLY A 232 4.49 -9.64 2.11
C GLY A 232 5.16 -8.38 2.66
N ALA A 233 4.79 -7.94 3.89
CA ALA A 233 5.40 -6.77 4.52
C ALA A 233 6.89 -7.00 4.85
N VAL A 234 7.25 -8.20 5.32
CA VAL A 234 8.65 -8.55 5.62
C VAL A 234 9.48 -8.61 4.34
N ILE A 235 9.03 -9.36 3.34
CA ILE A 235 9.73 -9.49 2.04
C ILE A 235 9.90 -8.12 1.38
N GLN A 236 8.83 -7.31 1.32
CA GLN A 236 8.88 -5.96 0.76
C GLN A 236 9.89 -5.07 1.48
N SER A 237 9.98 -5.20 2.81
CA SER A 237 10.93 -4.44 3.62
C SER A 237 12.38 -4.83 3.33
N ILE A 238 12.65 -6.13 3.24
CA ILE A 238 13.97 -6.66 2.89
C ILE A 238 14.36 -6.20 1.48
N LEU A 239 13.46 -6.38 0.50
CA LEU A 239 13.70 -5.95 -0.87
C LEU A 239 13.98 -4.45 -0.96
N THR A 240 13.25 -3.62 -0.20
CA THR A 240 13.49 -2.17 -0.14
C THR A 240 14.89 -1.86 0.36
N ILE A 241 15.31 -2.48 1.47
CA ILE A 241 16.63 -2.26 2.07
C ILE A 241 17.73 -2.70 1.09
N LEU A 242 17.62 -3.89 0.52
CA LEU A 242 18.61 -4.45 -0.42
C LEU A 242 18.70 -3.60 -1.69
N PHE A 243 17.56 -3.19 -2.26
CA PHE A 243 17.52 -2.38 -3.47
C PHE A 243 18.15 -1.00 -3.28
N VAL A 244 17.82 -0.33 -2.18
CA VAL A 244 18.41 0.98 -1.84
C VAL A 244 19.91 0.82 -1.56
N ALA A 245 20.31 -0.24 -0.86
CA ALA A 245 21.71 -0.55 -0.58
C ALA A 245 22.51 -0.78 -1.86
N PHE A 246 21.95 -1.54 -2.80
CA PHE A 246 22.56 -1.79 -4.10
C PHE A 246 22.92 -0.49 -4.82
N PHE A 247 21.95 0.42 -4.98
CA PHE A 247 22.23 1.70 -5.64
C PHE A 247 23.16 2.62 -4.85
N LEU A 248 23.11 2.57 -3.51
CA LEU A 248 24.01 3.35 -2.67
C LEU A 248 25.47 2.87 -2.80
N ALA A 249 25.71 1.58 -3.05
CA ALA A 249 27.05 1.05 -3.28
C ALA A 249 27.76 1.76 -4.45
N PHE A 250 27.03 2.09 -5.51
CA PHE A 250 27.56 2.82 -6.66
C PHE A 250 27.80 4.32 -6.41
N THR A 251 27.34 4.86 -5.28
CA THR A 251 27.61 6.27 -4.93
C THR A 251 28.93 6.48 -4.17
N GLY A 252 29.75 5.43 -4.00
CA GLY A 252 31.03 5.48 -3.26
C GLY A 252 30.89 5.54 -1.74
N LYS A 253 29.67 5.48 -1.21
CA LYS A 253 29.40 5.53 0.24
C LYS A 253 29.43 4.13 0.88
N THR A 254 30.55 3.40 0.72
CA THR A 254 30.70 2.01 1.19
C THR A 254 30.55 1.82 2.69
N LYS A 255 30.78 2.87 3.51
CA LYS A 255 30.53 2.85 4.97
C LYS A 255 29.09 2.47 5.33
N PHE A 256 28.12 2.68 4.43
CA PHE A 256 26.73 2.28 4.67
C PHE A 256 26.51 0.78 4.51
N LEU A 257 27.26 0.11 3.63
CA LEU A 257 27.14 -1.34 3.43
C LEU A 257 27.46 -2.10 4.73
N GLY A 258 28.51 -1.69 5.46
CA GLY A 258 28.83 -2.27 6.77
C GLY A 258 27.71 -2.10 7.80
N ARG A 259 27.01 -0.95 7.81
CA ARG A 259 25.85 -0.73 8.70
C ARG A 259 24.65 -1.59 8.30
N ILE A 260 24.44 -1.85 7.01
CA ILE A 260 23.38 -2.72 6.53
C ILE A 260 23.66 -4.15 6.94
N VAL A 261 24.88 -4.64 6.72
CA VAL A 261 25.28 -5.99 7.14
C VAL A 261 25.12 -6.13 8.66
N LEU A 262 25.58 -5.15 9.44
CA LEU A 262 25.41 -5.14 10.90
C LEU A 262 23.93 -5.12 11.30
N GLY A 263 23.09 -4.38 10.56
CA GLY A 263 21.64 -4.37 10.77
C GLY A 263 20.99 -5.74 10.51
N PHE A 264 21.36 -6.43 9.42
CA PHE A 264 20.88 -7.78 9.14
C PHE A 264 21.36 -8.79 10.19
N VAL A 265 22.64 -8.72 10.60
CA VAL A 265 23.16 -9.56 11.67
C VAL A 265 22.40 -9.30 12.98
N GLY A 266 22.11 -8.04 13.31
CA GLY A 266 21.31 -7.68 14.48
C GLY A 266 19.87 -8.21 14.41
N ILE A 267 19.22 -8.12 13.26
CA ILE A 267 17.86 -8.68 13.06
C ILE A 267 17.89 -10.21 13.16
N TYR A 268 18.90 -10.86 12.58
CA TYR A 268 19.06 -12.31 12.68
C TYR A 268 19.34 -12.77 14.10
N ALA A 269 20.21 -12.07 14.83
CA ALA A 269 20.47 -12.35 16.24
C ALA A 269 19.21 -12.18 17.09
N LEU A 270 18.43 -11.12 16.84
CA LEU A 270 17.14 -10.89 17.49
C LEU A 270 16.14 -12.02 17.16
N PHE A 271 16.09 -12.48 15.91
CA PHE A 271 15.27 -13.60 15.50
C PHE A 271 15.61 -14.87 16.30
N ILE A 272 16.92 -15.20 16.45
CA ILE A 272 17.36 -16.32 17.27
C ILE A 272 16.93 -16.14 18.72
N ILE A 273 17.15 -14.97 19.32
CA ILE A 273 16.74 -14.70 20.70
C ILE A 273 15.23 -14.90 20.85
N LEU A 274 14.42 -14.33 19.96
CA LEU A 274 12.97 -14.45 20.06
C LEU A 274 12.46 -15.88 19.81
N SER A 275 13.19 -16.69 19.03
CA SER A 275 12.84 -18.10 18.84
C SER A 275 13.04 -18.96 20.10
N THR A 276 13.80 -18.46 21.07
CA THR A 276 13.97 -19.11 22.37
C THR A 276 13.00 -18.60 23.45
N VAL A 277 12.33 -17.47 23.19
CA VAL A 277 11.39 -16.86 24.14
C VAL A 277 10.01 -17.49 23.98
N SER A 278 9.48 -18.02 25.09
CA SER A 278 8.08 -18.46 25.16
C SER A 278 7.35 -17.66 26.25
N ILE A 279 6.13 -17.22 25.93
CA ILE A 279 5.20 -16.56 26.83
C ILE A 279 3.98 -17.47 26.97
N ASP A 280 3.63 -17.83 28.20
CA ASP A 280 2.54 -18.76 28.52
C ASP A 280 2.63 -20.10 27.76
N GLY A 281 3.87 -20.63 27.65
CA GLY A 281 4.13 -21.89 26.94
C GLY A 281 4.06 -21.81 25.41
N LYS A 282 3.78 -20.62 24.82
CA LYS A 282 3.74 -20.41 23.37
C LYS A 282 5.00 -19.66 22.92
N ASN A 283 5.74 -20.26 22.00
CA ASN A 283 6.90 -19.60 21.40
C ASN A 283 6.43 -18.45 20.49
N LEU A 284 7.03 -17.28 20.65
CA LEU A 284 6.66 -16.06 19.92
C LEU A 284 6.85 -16.16 18.39
N MET A 285 7.77 -17.01 17.95
CA MET A 285 8.13 -17.13 16.54
C MET A 285 7.40 -18.24 15.79
N VAL A 286 6.79 -19.20 16.50
CA VAL A 286 6.06 -20.32 15.89
C VAL A 286 4.99 -19.85 14.89
N PRO A 287 4.12 -18.88 15.21
CA PRO A 287 3.11 -18.43 14.22
C PRO A 287 3.71 -17.86 12.93
N ILE A 288 4.92 -17.32 13.01
CA ILE A 288 5.63 -16.76 11.84
C ILE A 288 6.27 -17.89 11.04
N THR A 289 7.01 -18.79 11.73
CA THR A 289 7.71 -19.90 11.08
C THR A 289 6.72 -20.86 10.42
N ASP A 290 5.69 -21.31 11.14
CA ASP A 290 4.65 -22.18 10.62
C ASP A 290 3.97 -21.60 9.40
N ARG A 291 3.74 -20.26 9.40
CA ARG A 291 3.16 -19.58 8.26
C ARG A 291 4.07 -19.59 7.04
N PHE A 292 5.38 -19.40 7.23
CA PHE A 292 6.34 -19.49 6.13
C PHE A 292 6.45 -20.91 5.59
N GLU A 293 6.52 -21.90 6.47
CA GLU A 293 6.62 -23.32 6.12
C GLU A 293 5.36 -23.84 5.42
N THR A 294 4.18 -23.58 5.99
CA THR A 294 2.90 -24.01 5.39
C THR A 294 2.68 -23.36 4.03
N ALA A 295 3.02 -22.09 3.92
CA ALA A 295 2.91 -21.40 2.64
C ALA A 295 3.93 -21.92 1.61
N ALA A 296 5.17 -22.20 2.04
CA ALA A 296 6.15 -22.84 1.16
C ALA A 296 5.67 -24.20 0.68
N ALA A 297 5.05 -24.99 1.56
CA ALA A 297 4.46 -26.28 1.19
C ALA A 297 3.28 -26.13 0.20
N GLN A 298 2.38 -25.15 0.44
CA GLN A 298 1.23 -24.90 -0.44
C GLN A 298 1.62 -24.32 -1.81
N GLU A 299 2.68 -23.52 -1.85
CA GLU A 299 3.14 -22.85 -3.07
C GLU A 299 4.18 -23.69 -3.84
N GLY A 300 4.48 -24.93 -3.41
CA GLY A 300 5.42 -25.83 -4.12
C GLY A 300 6.90 -25.52 -3.85
N GLY A 301 7.22 -25.03 -2.64
CA GLY A 301 8.58 -24.70 -2.21
C GLY A 301 9.10 -23.36 -2.72
N SER A 302 10.41 -23.18 -2.70
CA SER A 302 11.05 -21.90 -3.09
C SER A 302 10.83 -21.52 -4.55
N SER A 303 10.80 -22.50 -5.45
CA SER A 303 10.53 -22.31 -6.89
C SER A 303 9.06 -21.89 -7.12
N GLY A 304 8.11 -22.50 -6.41
CA GLY A 304 6.72 -22.12 -6.48
C GLY A 304 6.45 -20.73 -5.92
N ILE A 305 7.11 -20.35 -4.83
CA ILE A 305 7.03 -18.97 -4.30
C ILE A 305 7.56 -17.96 -5.33
N MET A 306 8.68 -18.28 -5.99
CA MET A 306 9.23 -17.39 -7.01
C MET A 306 8.29 -17.23 -8.19
N GLU A 307 7.68 -18.33 -8.64
CA GLU A 307 6.71 -18.30 -9.73
C GLU A 307 5.45 -17.54 -9.34
N THR A 308 4.79 -17.91 -8.22
CA THR A 308 3.48 -17.38 -7.85
C THR A 308 3.54 -15.94 -7.31
N ARG A 309 4.61 -15.55 -6.60
CA ARG A 309 4.69 -14.23 -5.94
C ARG A 309 5.54 -13.21 -6.68
N VAL A 310 6.48 -13.65 -7.51
CA VAL A 310 7.39 -12.74 -8.23
C VAL A 310 7.07 -12.68 -9.72
N LEU A 311 6.85 -13.81 -10.37
CA LEU A 311 6.65 -13.86 -11.82
C LEU A 311 5.18 -13.75 -12.23
N GLU A 312 4.29 -14.47 -11.57
CA GLU A 312 2.86 -14.48 -11.92
C GLU A 312 2.19 -13.08 -11.87
N PRO A 313 2.53 -12.21 -10.91
CA PRO A 313 2.03 -10.84 -10.91
C PRO A 313 2.29 -10.04 -12.18
N TYR A 314 3.31 -10.39 -12.96
CA TYR A 314 3.70 -9.71 -14.20
C TYR A 314 3.27 -10.46 -15.46
N LYS A 315 2.73 -11.67 -15.33
CA LYS A 315 2.12 -12.38 -16.45
C LYS A 315 0.80 -11.68 -16.83
N PHE A 316 0.68 -11.30 -18.09
CA PHE A 316 -0.49 -10.59 -18.59
C PHE A 316 -1.72 -11.50 -18.73
N TRP A 317 -1.51 -12.78 -18.90
CA TRP A 317 -2.54 -13.82 -18.85
C TRP A 317 -2.05 -15.01 -18.03
N ASN A 318 -3.00 -15.84 -17.55
CA ASN A 318 -2.70 -17.03 -16.79
C ASN A 318 -3.15 -18.29 -17.57
N ASP A 319 -2.22 -19.21 -17.84
CA ASP A 319 -2.48 -20.47 -18.54
C ASP A 319 -3.21 -21.53 -17.68
N LYS A 320 -3.40 -21.28 -16.39
CA LYS A 320 -3.92 -22.28 -15.44
C LYS A 320 -5.44 -22.50 -15.49
N GLY A 321 -6.14 -22.14 -16.57
CA GLY A 321 -7.55 -22.56 -16.80
C GLY A 321 -8.58 -22.04 -15.78
N LYS A 322 -8.18 -21.27 -14.79
CA LYS A 322 -9.04 -20.67 -13.76
C LYS A 322 -9.59 -19.30 -14.17
N MET A 323 -9.16 -18.77 -15.31
CA MET A 323 -9.67 -17.53 -15.86
C MET A 323 -10.83 -17.84 -16.79
N LEU A 324 -11.94 -17.23 -16.54
CA LEU A 324 -12.98 -17.05 -17.55
C LEU A 324 -12.28 -16.42 -18.78
N ASN A 325 -12.48 -17.00 -19.98
CA ASN A 325 -11.93 -16.40 -21.20
C ASN A 325 -12.51 -14.98 -21.32
N PRO A 326 -11.73 -13.91 -21.05
CA PRO A 326 -12.31 -12.58 -21.03
C PRO A 326 -12.75 -12.25 -22.46
N PRO A 327 -13.92 -11.62 -22.65
CA PRO A 327 -14.29 -11.06 -23.93
C PRO A 327 -13.21 -10.08 -24.39
N PHE A 328 -13.10 -9.83 -25.68
CA PHE A 328 -12.07 -8.93 -26.23
C PHE A 328 -12.02 -7.56 -25.52
N PHE A 329 -13.17 -7.04 -25.13
CA PHE A 329 -13.31 -5.77 -24.37
C PHE A 329 -13.41 -5.96 -22.85
N GLY A 330 -13.26 -7.18 -22.35
CA GLY A 330 -13.40 -7.52 -20.93
C GLY A 330 -14.86 -7.61 -20.45
N TYR A 331 -15.02 -8.00 -19.19
CA TYR A 331 -16.34 -8.08 -18.54
C TYR A 331 -16.89 -6.70 -18.13
N GLY A 332 -16.07 -5.67 -18.21
CA GLY A 332 -16.37 -4.32 -17.77
C GLY A 332 -15.69 -3.95 -16.45
N ILE A 333 -15.38 -2.65 -16.32
CA ILE A 333 -14.67 -2.12 -15.16
C ILE A 333 -15.49 -2.25 -13.88
N GLY A 334 -14.83 -2.64 -12.80
CA GLY A 334 -15.44 -2.85 -11.48
C GLY A 334 -15.98 -4.26 -11.25
N ALA A 335 -16.05 -5.11 -12.27
CA ALA A 335 -16.53 -6.50 -12.15
C ALA A 335 -15.71 -7.32 -11.16
N GLY A 336 -14.39 -7.13 -11.11
CA GLY A 336 -13.47 -7.81 -10.18
C GLY A 336 -13.39 -7.19 -8.78
N SER A 337 -14.17 -6.16 -8.50
CA SER A 337 -14.25 -5.59 -7.15
C SER A 337 -15.21 -6.40 -6.26
N ASN A 338 -15.02 -6.32 -4.93
CA ASN A 338 -15.96 -6.98 -4.00
C ASN A 338 -17.42 -6.54 -4.22
N TYR A 339 -17.63 -5.27 -4.56
CA TYR A 339 -18.94 -4.74 -4.88
C TYR A 339 -19.47 -5.32 -6.20
N GLY A 340 -18.62 -5.38 -7.23
CA GLY A 340 -18.99 -5.92 -8.53
C GLY A 340 -19.29 -7.40 -8.49
N THR A 341 -18.46 -8.21 -7.84
CA THR A 341 -18.65 -9.66 -7.72
C THR A 341 -19.96 -10.01 -7.01
N GLN A 342 -20.30 -9.27 -5.95
CA GLN A 342 -21.57 -9.44 -5.23
C GLN A 342 -22.78 -8.99 -6.06
N THR A 343 -22.70 -7.80 -6.67
CA THR A 343 -23.83 -7.19 -7.41
C THR A 343 -24.12 -7.92 -8.71
N LEU A 344 -23.10 -8.43 -9.40
CA LEU A 344 -23.24 -9.14 -10.67
C LEU A 344 -23.43 -10.64 -10.51
N HIS A 345 -23.52 -11.13 -9.26
CA HIS A 345 -23.62 -12.56 -8.94
C HIS A 345 -22.54 -13.43 -9.63
N LEU A 346 -21.34 -12.86 -9.82
CA LEU A 346 -20.21 -13.57 -10.42
C LEU A 346 -19.62 -14.65 -9.51
N VAL A 347 -20.05 -14.70 -8.25
CA VAL A 347 -19.77 -15.77 -7.31
C VAL A 347 -20.73 -16.91 -7.61
N ASN A 348 -20.45 -17.70 -8.65
CA ASN A 348 -21.18 -18.92 -8.90
C ASN A 348 -20.75 -19.99 -7.89
N SER A 349 -21.71 -20.80 -7.46
CA SER A 349 -21.60 -21.97 -6.58
C SER A 349 -20.64 -23.06 -7.06
N SER A 350 -20.06 -22.93 -8.24
CA SER A 350 -19.03 -23.82 -8.80
C SER A 350 -17.59 -23.31 -8.60
N PHE A 351 -17.41 -22.11 -8.06
CA PHE A 351 -16.10 -21.63 -7.64
C PHE A 351 -15.91 -22.02 -6.18
N ASP A 352 -14.92 -22.86 -5.93
CA ASP A 352 -14.43 -23.22 -4.61
C ASP A 352 -14.28 -21.95 -3.75
N ASN A 353 -14.85 -21.96 -2.52
CA ASN A 353 -14.86 -20.81 -1.59
C ASN A 353 -13.46 -20.25 -1.26
N SER A 354 -12.40 -20.92 -1.68
CA SER A 354 -11.01 -20.47 -1.54
C SER A 354 -10.61 -19.35 -2.50
N THR A 355 -11.42 -19.03 -3.51
CA THR A 355 -11.16 -17.95 -4.48
C THR A 355 -12.31 -16.94 -4.49
N ALA A 356 -12.48 -16.21 -3.40
CA ALA A 356 -13.40 -15.06 -3.31
C ALA A 356 -13.10 -13.92 -4.32
N TRP A 357 -12.21 -14.17 -5.26
CA TRP A 357 -11.67 -13.24 -6.26
C TRP A 357 -11.90 -13.80 -7.66
N GLY A 358 -13.15 -13.95 -8.05
CA GLY A 358 -13.58 -14.59 -9.30
C GLY A 358 -12.92 -14.10 -10.60
N LEU A 359 -12.21 -12.98 -10.61
CA LEU A 359 -11.51 -12.44 -11.78
C LEU A 359 -9.97 -12.42 -11.66
N GLY A 360 -9.41 -13.05 -10.65
CA GLY A 360 -7.97 -13.16 -10.47
C GLY A 360 -7.45 -12.52 -9.19
N GLU A 361 -6.30 -12.97 -8.74
CA GLU A 361 -5.64 -12.49 -7.51
C GLU A 361 -4.78 -11.24 -7.77
N TRP A 362 -4.21 -11.14 -8.98
CA TRP A 362 -3.24 -10.11 -9.33
C TRP A 362 -3.84 -9.00 -10.18
N SER A 363 -3.27 -7.80 -10.04
CA SER A 363 -3.73 -6.62 -10.79
C SER A 363 -3.70 -6.82 -12.31
N SER A 364 -2.68 -7.49 -12.84
CA SER A 364 -2.58 -7.81 -14.26
C SER A 364 -3.76 -8.66 -14.74
N GLN A 365 -4.13 -9.68 -13.97
CA GLN A 365 -5.25 -10.56 -14.27
C GLN A 365 -6.59 -9.82 -14.20
N ILE A 366 -6.81 -9.04 -13.13
CA ILE A 366 -8.03 -8.27 -12.95
C ILE A 366 -8.19 -7.21 -14.06
N VAL A 367 -7.11 -6.51 -14.40
CA VAL A 367 -7.11 -5.52 -15.49
C VAL A 367 -7.49 -6.16 -16.81
N THR A 368 -6.92 -7.34 -17.13
CA THR A 368 -7.23 -8.07 -18.37
C THR A 368 -8.68 -8.54 -18.40
N ASN A 369 -9.18 -9.07 -17.28
CA ASN A 369 -10.56 -9.55 -17.20
C ASN A 369 -11.58 -8.41 -17.25
N GLU A 370 -11.31 -7.28 -16.58
CA GLU A 370 -12.23 -6.14 -16.58
C GLU A 370 -12.20 -5.34 -17.89
N MET A 371 -11.02 -5.15 -18.49
CA MET A 371 -10.81 -4.21 -19.60
C MET A 371 -10.46 -4.91 -20.93
N GLY A 372 -10.41 -6.22 -20.91
CA GLY A 372 -9.99 -7.02 -22.05
C GLY A 372 -8.48 -6.94 -22.33
N PHE A 373 -8.07 -7.69 -23.32
CA PHE A 373 -6.65 -7.80 -23.67
C PHE A 373 -6.05 -6.47 -24.16
N LEU A 374 -6.77 -5.75 -25.03
CA LEU A 374 -6.26 -4.52 -25.62
C LEU A 374 -6.14 -3.39 -24.61
N PHE A 375 -7.25 -2.98 -24.01
CA PHE A 375 -7.26 -1.85 -23.07
C PHE A 375 -6.60 -2.20 -21.75
N GLY A 376 -6.76 -3.43 -21.27
CA GLY A 376 -6.07 -3.93 -20.08
C GLY A 376 -4.55 -3.89 -20.27
N GLY A 377 -4.06 -4.31 -21.45
CA GLY A 377 -2.64 -4.21 -21.78
C GLY A 377 -2.12 -2.78 -21.82
N VAL A 378 -2.88 -1.87 -22.43
CA VAL A 378 -2.50 -0.45 -22.45
C VAL A 378 -2.44 0.14 -21.04
N VAL A 379 -3.46 -0.12 -20.20
CA VAL A 379 -3.48 0.37 -18.81
C VAL A 379 -2.32 -0.21 -17.99
N PHE A 380 -2.05 -1.51 -18.14
CA PHE A 380 -0.91 -2.16 -17.48
C PHE A 380 0.42 -1.55 -17.94
N CYS A 381 0.64 -1.41 -19.25
CA CYS A 381 1.85 -0.79 -19.79
C CYS A 381 2.03 0.66 -19.34
N LEU A 382 0.96 1.45 -19.27
CA LEU A 382 1.03 2.83 -18.77
C LEU A 382 1.42 2.88 -17.28
N ARG A 383 0.88 1.98 -16.44
CA ARG A 383 1.23 1.88 -15.02
C ARG A 383 2.69 1.49 -14.85
N MET A 384 3.12 0.43 -15.53
CA MET A 384 4.50 -0.05 -15.49
C MET A 384 5.48 0.97 -16.08
N GLY A 385 5.14 1.59 -17.21
CA GLY A 385 5.93 2.64 -17.85
C GLY A 385 6.12 3.85 -16.93
N LEU A 386 5.06 4.27 -16.21
CA LEU A 386 5.16 5.33 -15.21
C LEU A 386 6.10 4.93 -14.06
N CYS A 387 5.99 3.69 -13.54
CA CYS A 387 6.88 3.20 -12.50
C CYS A 387 8.35 3.17 -12.97
N LEU A 388 8.62 2.69 -14.19
CA LEU A 388 9.97 2.66 -14.74
C LEU A 388 10.54 4.08 -14.97
N TYR A 389 9.72 5.00 -15.46
CA TYR A 389 10.12 6.40 -15.57
C TYR A 389 10.48 7.01 -14.19
N LEU A 390 9.64 6.76 -13.18
CA LEU A 390 9.90 7.23 -11.82
C LEU A 390 11.14 6.58 -11.20
N LEU A 391 11.48 5.31 -11.55
CA LEU A 391 12.75 4.69 -11.18
C LEU A 391 13.93 5.47 -11.73
N PHE A 392 13.93 5.69 -13.04
CA PHE A 392 15.03 6.40 -13.71
C PHE A 392 15.27 7.76 -13.07
N VAL A 393 14.18 8.51 -12.80
CA VAL A 393 14.31 9.83 -12.17
C VAL A 393 14.77 9.72 -10.73
N SER A 394 14.31 8.73 -9.96
CA SER A 394 14.73 8.49 -8.57
C SER A 394 16.21 8.14 -8.47
N VAL A 395 16.70 7.27 -9.35
CA VAL A 395 18.13 6.93 -9.47
C VAL A 395 18.95 8.17 -9.83
N LYS A 396 18.52 8.96 -10.81
CA LYS A 396 19.16 10.22 -11.17
C LYS A 396 19.26 11.20 -9.98
N LYS A 397 18.19 11.29 -9.15
CA LYS A 397 18.18 12.12 -7.95
C LYS A 397 19.13 11.59 -6.88
N LEU A 398 19.25 10.27 -6.72
CA LEU A 398 20.22 9.66 -5.83
C LEU A 398 21.65 10.05 -6.22
N PHE A 399 22.02 9.87 -7.49
CA PHE A 399 23.39 10.19 -7.95
C PHE A 399 23.71 11.69 -7.95
N ARG A 400 22.76 12.54 -8.31
CA ARG A 400 22.98 14.01 -8.38
C ARG A 400 22.84 14.74 -7.04
N ASN A 401 21.86 14.34 -6.25
CA ASN A 401 21.46 15.06 -5.04
C ASN A 401 21.75 14.27 -3.76
N HIS A 402 22.20 13.01 -3.86
CA HIS A 402 22.33 12.07 -2.75
C HIS A 402 21.02 11.88 -1.96
N ASP A 403 19.87 12.01 -2.64
CA ASP A 403 18.56 11.93 -2.04
C ASP A 403 18.03 10.49 -2.14
N VAL A 404 17.98 9.81 -1.00
CA VAL A 404 17.60 8.38 -0.89
C VAL A 404 16.07 8.21 -0.88
N LEU A 405 15.32 9.21 -0.44
CA LEU A 405 13.88 9.08 -0.20
C LEU A 405 13.08 8.70 -1.45
N PRO A 406 13.32 9.31 -2.64
CA PRO A 406 12.61 8.92 -3.86
C PRO A 406 12.84 7.45 -4.21
N LEU A 407 14.07 6.95 -4.08
CA LEU A 407 14.40 5.57 -4.40
C LEU A 407 13.75 4.58 -3.42
N SER A 408 13.74 4.90 -2.12
CA SER A 408 13.07 4.08 -1.10
C SER A 408 11.55 3.98 -1.35
N LEU A 409 10.90 5.10 -1.69
CA LEU A 409 9.47 5.10 -2.00
C LEU A 409 9.15 4.40 -3.33
N TRP A 410 10.08 4.43 -4.28
CA TRP A 410 9.89 3.75 -5.57
C TRP A 410 9.73 2.23 -5.41
N THR A 411 10.43 1.60 -4.47
CA THR A 411 10.29 0.15 -4.25
C THR A 411 8.87 -0.27 -3.89
N LEU A 412 8.10 0.63 -3.26
CA LEU A 412 6.68 0.41 -3.00
C LEU A 412 5.81 0.72 -4.22
N SER A 413 6.20 1.71 -5.02
CA SER A 413 5.37 2.09 -6.16
C SER A 413 5.26 1.00 -7.21
N ILE A 414 6.32 0.23 -7.44
CA ILE A 414 6.29 -0.88 -8.40
C ILE A 414 5.37 -2.02 -7.94
N THR A 415 5.39 -2.34 -6.64
CA THR A 415 4.55 -3.40 -6.07
C THR A 415 3.12 -2.94 -5.80
N TYR A 416 2.90 -1.68 -5.46
CA TYR A 416 1.57 -1.15 -5.09
C TYR A 416 0.83 -0.57 -6.29
N PHE A 417 1.45 0.35 -7.01
CA PHE A 417 0.83 0.99 -8.17
C PHE A 417 1.09 0.21 -9.46
N GLY A 418 2.31 -0.29 -9.68
CA GLY A 418 2.66 -1.04 -10.90
C GLY A 418 1.79 -2.29 -11.04
N ASN A 419 1.83 -3.13 -10.03
CA ASN A 419 1.13 -4.42 -10.04
C ASN A 419 0.27 -4.71 -8.80
N GLY A 420 0.09 -3.75 -7.90
CA GLY A 420 -0.73 -3.94 -6.71
C GLY A 420 -2.21 -4.05 -7.02
N ASN A 421 -2.93 -4.73 -6.12
CA ASN A 421 -4.37 -4.86 -6.22
C ASN A 421 -5.06 -3.55 -5.83
N ILE A 422 -5.35 -2.72 -6.83
CA ILE A 422 -6.01 -1.42 -6.68
C ILE A 422 -7.49 -1.59 -6.29
N ASN A 423 -8.10 -2.73 -6.61
CA ASN A 423 -9.53 -2.98 -6.38
C ASN A 423 -9.94 -2.95 -4.92
N LEU A 424 -8.98 -3.12 -4.01
CA LEU A 424 -9.25 -3.02 -2.59
C LEU A 424 -9.27 -1.56 -2.14
N THR A 425 -10.40 -1.06 -1.74
CA THR A 425 -10.57 0.32 -1.22
C THR A 425 -9.59 0.62 -0.07
N MET A 426 -9.21 -0.39 0.71
CA MET A 426 -8.28 -0.28 1.83
C MET A 426 -6.85 0.00 1.36
N SER A 427 -6.40 -0.65 0.27
CA SER A 427 -5.07 -0.46 -0.30
C SER A 427 -4.98 0.79 -1.15
N LEU A 428 -6.05 1.16 -1.85
CA LEU A 428 -6.10 2.30 -2.76
C LEU A 428 -5.62 3.60 -2.09
N GLY A 429 -6.05 3.87 -0.84
CA GLY A 429 -5.59 5.04 -0.11
C GLY A 429 -4.07 5.09 0.06
N TRP A 430 -3.45 3.96 0.39
CA TRP A 430 -2.00 3.87 0.56
C TRP A 430 -1.25 3.94 -0.76
N ILE A 431 -1.79 3.37 -1.82
CA ILE A 431 -1.25 3.49 -3.18
C ILE A 431 -1.19 4.97 -3.59
N VAL A 432 -2.28 5.70 -3.38
CA VAL A 432 -2.36 7.14 -3.65
C VAL A 432 -1.32 7.92 -2.85
N VAL A 433 -1.21 7.66 -1.55
CA VAL A 433 -0.24 8.34 -0.68
C VAL A 433 1.20 8.05 -1.12
N VAL A 434 1.56 6.80 -1.40
CA VAL A 434 2.91 6.43 -1.86
C VAL A 434 3.26 7.15 -3.16
N MET A 435 2.35 7.16 -4.14
CA MET A 435 2.59 7.81 -5.43
C MET A 435 2.73 9.33 -5.27
N ILE A 436 1.91 9.96 -4.43
CA ILE A 436 2.03 11.40 -4.13
C ILE A 436 3.38 11.69 -3.47
N LEU A 437 3.77 10.92 -2.44
CA LEU A 437 5.04 11.11 -1.74
C LEU A 437 6.24 10.88 -2.67
N LEU A 438 6.21 9.86 -3.52
CA LEU A 438 7.26 9.58 -4.49
C LEU A 438 7.41 10.73 -5.47
N MET A 439 6.34 11.14 -6.16
CA MET A 439 6.38 12.21 -7.15
C MET A 439 6.77 13.55 -6.51
N LEU A 440 6.25 13.84 -5.32
CA LEU A 440 6.59 15.03 -4.54
C LEU A 440 8.06 15.03 -4.11
N SER A 441 8.58 13.89 -3.62
CA SER A 441 9.99 13.76 -3.23
C SER A 441 10.94 13.95 -4.42
N ILE A 442 10.60 13.39 -5.59
CA ILE A 442 11.36 13.61 -6.84
C ILE A 442 11.38 15.10 -7.20
N ARG A 443 10.21 15.75 -7.18
CA ARG A 443 10.09 17.17 -7.58
C ARG A 443 10.83 18.10 -6.63
N THR A 444 10.76 17.81 -5.34
CA THR A 444 11.34 18.66 -4.29
C THR A 444 12.70 18.17 -3.79
N SER A 445 13.32 17.22 -4.49
CA SER A 445 14.65 16.71 -4.15
C SER A 445 15.70 17.82 -4.18
N GLU A 446 16.39 18.01 -3.08
CA GLU A 446 17.48 18.95 -2.89
C GLU A 446 18.81 18.22 -2.82
N LYS A 447 19.91 18.95 -3.14
CA LYS A 447 21.26 18.46 -2.86
C LYS A 447 21.44 18.30 -1.35
N PHE A 448 21.78 17.10 -0.92
CA PHE A 448 22.20 16.85 0.45
C PHE A 448 23.72 16.90 0.52
N GLN A 449 24.27 17.78 1.35
CA GLN A 449 25.67 17.70 1.73
C GLN A 449 25.84 16.47 2.64
N PRO A 450 26.89 15.67 2.46
CA PRO A 450 27.13 14.42 3.18
C PRO A 450 27.36 14.63 4.68
#